data_d0bb000a365cac803da4891936687146
#
_entry.id   d0bb000a365cac803da4891936687146
#
_cell.length_a   1.000
_cell.length_b   1.000
_cell.length_c   1.000
_cell.angle_alpha   90.00
_cell.angle_beta   90.00
_cell.angle_gamma   90.00
#
_symmetry.space_group_name_H-M   'P 1'
#
loop_
_entity.id
_entity.type
_entity.pdbx_description
1 polymer ?
#
loop_
_entity_poly.entity_id
_entity_poly.type
_entity_poly.pdbx_seq_one_letter_code
_entity_poly.pdbx_strand_id
1 'polypeptide(L)'
;TLAAPEDRQAFDSMRLGYVETMGTPPLRAAIAGTYTGLAPEDVLAFAGAEEGIFCAMHALLDKDSHAVIVTPNYQSSETLPLSICATTGVALRERENWALDVDELHVALKPYTKLILINFPHNPTGKVIDRATFDAVVTLCRERGIYLFSDEVYRGLERRPELQLPQVAEVYERGLSLNVMSKAYGLP
;
A
#
# COMPACT_ATOMS: atom_id res chain seq x y z
N THR A 1 -4.25 1.27 25.74
CA THR A 1 -3.61 1.31 27.07
C THR A 1 -2.14 0.98 26.90
N LEU A 2 -1.26 1.82 27.44
CA LEU A 2 0.16 1.56 27.49
C LEU A 2 0.39 0.36 28.42
N ALA A 3 1.04 -0.69 27.91
CA ALA A 3 1.08 -1.99 28.54
C ALA A 3 2.05 -2.04 29.74
N ALA A 4 3.15 -1.32 29.66
CA ALA A 4 4.19 -1.32 30.69
C ALA A 4 4.37 0.07 31.34
N PRO A 5 4.79 0.13 32.64
CA PRO A 5 5.07 1.41 33.32
C PRO A 5 6.12 2.26 32.59
N GLU A 6 7.13 1.63 32.01
CA GLU A 6 8.18 2.27 31.24
C GLU A 6 7.66 2.92 29.95
N ASP A 7 6.69 2.30 29.26
CA ASP A 7 6.05 2.88 28.08
C ASP A 7 5.28 4.15 28.45
N ARG A 8 4.60 4.12 29.60
CA ARG A 8 3.89 5.27 30.12
C ARG A 8 4.83 6.41 30.48
N GLN A 9 5.94 6.10 31.16
CA GLN A 9 6.95 7.09 31.50
C GLN A 9 7.56 7.72 30.24
N ALA A 10 7.87 6.90 29.23
CA ALA A 10 8.39 7.37 27.95
C ALA A 10 7.39 8.29 27.25
N PHE A 11 6.10 7.94 27.25
CA PHE A 11 5.03 8.77 26.70
C PHE A 11 4.87 10.09 27.45
N ASP A 12 4.80 10.06 28.79
CA ASP A 12 4.59 11.24 29.63
C ASP A 12 5.79 12.22 29.58
N SER A 13 7.00 11.71 29.27
CA SER A 13 8.23 12.50 29.12
C SER A 13 8.56 12.88 27.67
N MET A 14 7.71 12.50 26.72
CA MET A 14 7.95 12.76 25.30
C MET A 14 8.02 14.25 24.98
N ARG A 15 9.11 14.69 24.37
CA ARG A 15 9.24 16.04 23.85
C ARG A 15 8.54 16.14 22.49
N LEU A 16 7.57 17.04 22.42
CA LEU A 16 6.91 17.39 21.15
C LEU A 16 7.76 18.45 20.44
N GLY A 17 8.69 17.99 19.60
CA GLY A 17 9.59 18.84 18.82
C GLY A 17 9.82 18.23 17.44
N TYR A 18 10.76 18.82 16.70
CA TYR A 18 11.18 18.23 15.44
C TYR A 18 11.87 16.89 15.66
N VAL A 19 11.55 15.93 14.83
CA VAL A 19 12.14 14.59 14.78
C VAL A 19 12.69 14.33 13.36
N GLU A 20 13.25 13.15 13.14
CA GLU A 20 13.74 12.74 11.84
C GLU A 20 12.60 12.76 10.79
N THR A 21 12.89 13.28 9.61
CA THR A 21 11.91 13.45 8.54
C THR A 21 11.29 12.13 8.04
N MET A 22 12.00 11.02 8.20
CA MET A 22 11.51 9.68 7.85
C MET A 22 10.69 9.03 8.97
N GLY A 23 10.54 9.68 10.11
CA GLY A 23 9.98 9.12 11.33
C GLY A 23 11.06 8.68 12.34
N THR A 24 10.70 8.70 13.63
CA THR A 24 11.65 8.35 14.68
C THR A 24 12.15 6.91 14.55
N PRO A 25 13.42 6.61 14.91
CA PRO A 25 13.96 5.26 14.83
C PRO A 25 13.12 4.21 15.56
N PRO A 26 12.60 4.44 16.79
CA PRO A 26 11.74 3.47 17.46
C PRO A 26 10.44 3.19 16.71
N LEU A 27 9.81 4.22 16.13
CA LEU A 27 8.58 4.06 15.34
C LEU A 27 8.85 3.22 14.08
N ARG A 28 9.89 3.56 13.34
CA ARG A 28 10.27 2.81 12.12
C ARG A 28 10.63 1.36 12.44
N ALA A 29 11.34 1.12 13.55
CA ALA A 29 11.66 -0.23 14.00
C ALA A 29 10.40 -1.03 14.38
N ALA A 30 9.45 -0.40 15.06
CA ALA A 30 8.17 -1.03 15.42
C ALA A 30 7.34 -1.35 14.14
N ILE A 31 7.32 -0.45 13.17
CA ILE A 31 6.65 -0.69 11.88
C ILE A 31 7.36 -1.82 11.12
N ALA A 32 8.69 -1.76 10.95
CA ALA A 32 9.45 -2.82 10.29
C ALA A 32 9.24 -4.20 10.93
N GLY A 33 9.09 -4.24 12.26
CA GLY A 33 8.77 -5.47 12.99
C GLY A 33 7.40 -6.09 12.66
N THR A 34 6.53 -5.40 11.93
CA THR A 34 5.27 -5.96 11.41
C THR A 34 5.41 -6.59 10.03
N TYR A 35 6.58 -6.48 9.42
CA TYR A 35 6.95 -7.04 8.13
C TYR A 35 7.99 -8.14 8.28
N THR A 36 8.02 -9.04 7.31
CA THR A 36 9.06 -10.07 7.23
C THR A 36 10.20 -9.56 6.33
N GLY A 37 11.40 -9.49 6.88
CA GLY A 37 12.62 -9.22 6.11
C GLY A 37 12.87 -7.74 5.77
N LEU A 38 12.08 -6.80 6.31
CA LEU A 38 12.31 -5.36 6.18
C LEU A 38 13.09 -4.80 7.36
N ALA A 39 13.93 -3.82 7.08
CA ALA A 39 14.68 -3.05 8.07
C ALA A 39 14.00 -1.69 8.36
N PRO A 40 14.30 -1.03 9.48
CA PRO A 40 13.77 0.31 9.76
C PRO A 40 14.09 1.34 8.66
N GLU A 41 15.18 1.14 7.92
CA GLU A 41 15.62 1.99 6.81
C GLU A 41 14.67 1.93 5.61
N ASP A 42 13.89 0.84 5.48
CA ASP A 42 12.90 0.64 4.42
C ASP A 42 11.55 1.31 4.74
N VAL A 43 11.44 1.97 5.90
CA VAL A 43 10.19 2.55 6.40
C VAL A 43 10.23 4.08 6.34
N LEU A 44 9.18 4.65 5.75
CA LEU A 44 8.87 6.08 5.84
C LEU A 44 7.56 6.27 6.61
N ALA A 45 7.57 7.11 7.64
CA ALA A 45 6.39 7.46 8.40
C ALA A 45 5.81 8.80 7.92
N PHE A 46 4.50 8.84 7.72
CA PHE A 46 3.74 10.00 7.26
C PHE A 46 2.64 10.38 8.25
N ALA A 47 2.13 11.60 8.15
CA ALA A 47 1.01 12.07 8.96
C ALA A 47 -0.35 11.53 8.45
N GLY A 48 -0.38 10.28 8.02
CA GLY A 48 -1.53 9.56 7.51
C GLY A 48 -1.30 8.99 6.10
N ALA A 49 -2.16 8.03 5.72
CA ALA A 49 -2.04 7.32 4.44
C ALA A 49 -2.15 8.25 3.23
N GLU A 50 -2.96 9.30 3.32
CA GLU A 50 -3.17 10.27 2.24
C GLU A 50 -1.87 10.98 1.84
N GLU A 51 -1.07 11.41 2.84
CA GLU A 51 0.24 12.02 2.59
C GLU A 51 1.19 11.00 1.94
N GLY A 52 1.14 9.74 2.40
CA GLY A 52 1.94 8.67 1.81
C GLY A 52 1.60 8.41 0.34
N ILE A 53 0.30 8.38 -0.01
CA ILE A 53 -0.15 8.25 -1.40
C ILE A 53 0.33 9.45 -2.23
N PHE A 54 0.12 10.67 -1.72
CA PHE A 54 0.53 11.90 -2.41
C PHE A 54 2.03 11.90 -2.71
N CYS A 55 2.86 11.64 -1.71
CA CYS A 55 4.31 11.63 -1.86
C CYS A 55 4.78 10.52 -2.81
N ALA A 56 4.22 9.30 -2.69
CA ALA A 56 4.59 8.18 -3.55
C ALA A 56 4.24 8.47 -5.02
N MET A 57 3.03 8.96 -5.30
CA MET A 57 2.63 9.27 -6.67
C MET A 57 3.51 10.35 -7.31
N HIS A 58 3.83 11.42 -6.58
CA HIS A 58 4.70 12.48 -7.10
C HIS A 58 6.17 12.08 -7.20
N ALA A 59 6.63 11.12 -6.40
CA ALA A 59 8.00 10.60 -6.50
C ALA A 59 8.19 9.62 -7.65
N LEU A 60 7.15 8.84 -7.98
CA LEU A 60 7.25 7.75 -8.95
C LEU A 60 6.73 8.12 -10.34
N LEU A 61 5.82 9.08 -10.45
CA LEU A 61 5.13 9.43 -11.69
C LEU A 61 5.51 10.84 -12.14
N ASP A 62 5.52 11.02 -13.44
CA ASP A 62 5.66 12.29 -14.16
C ASP A 62 4.66 12.33 -15.33
N LYS A 63 4.59 13.47 -16.04
CA LYS A 63 3.68 13.67 -17.17
C LYS A 63 3.84 12.67 -18.33
N ASP A 64 5.00 12.06 -18.44
CA ASP A 64 5.36 11.11 -19.51
C ASP A 64 5.17 9.64 -19.05
N SER A 65 4.75 9.44 -17.80
CA SER A 65 4.48 8.14 -17.21
C SER A 65 3.08 7.62 -17.57
N HIS A 66 2.85 6.35 -17.29
CA HIS A 66 1.54 5.72 -17.30
C HIS A 66 1.35 4.90 -16.03
N ALA A 67 0.16 4.97 -15.43
CA ALA A 67 -0.23 4.15 -14.29
C ALA A 67 -1.46 3.29 -14.62
N VAL A 68 -1.51 2.09 -14.07
CA VAL A 68 -2.70 1.24 -14.08
C VAL A 68 -3.29 1.19 -12.68
N ILE A 69 -4.60 1.43 -12.57
CA ILE A 69 -5.30 1.54 -11.29
C ILE A 69 -6.45 0.55 -11.28
N VAL A 70 -6.48 -0.31 -10.27
CA VAL A 70 -7.63 -1.19 -10.03
C VAL A 70 -8.80 -0.36 -9.51
N THR A 71 -9.97 -0.48 -10.14
CA THR A 71 -11.17 0.31 -9.84
C THR A 71 -12.38 -0.58 -9.47
N PRO A 72 -13.38 -0.05 -8.73
CA PRO A 72 -13.38 1.23 -8.04
C PRO A 72 -12.28 1.27 -6.97
N ASN A 73 -11.86 2.45 -6.54
CA ASN A 73 -10.82 2.59 -5.51
C ASN A 73 -11.12 3.78 -4.59
N TYR A 74 -10.26 4.00 -3.61
CA TYR A 74 -10.27 5.20 -2.80
C TYR A 74 -9.95 6.42 -3.68
N GLN A 75 -10.63 7.54 -3.44
CA GLN A 75 -10.59 8.70 -4.33
C GLN A 75 -9.19 9.18 -4.67
N SER A 76 -8.31 9.35 -3.68
CA SER A 76 -6.95 9.85 -3.93
C SER A 76 -6.09 8.84 -4.70
N SER A 77 -6.33 7.54 -4.51
CA SER A 77 -5.66 6.48 -5.28
C SER A 77 -6.01 6.53 -6.78
N GLU A 78 -7.13 7.12 -7.13
CA GLU A 78 -7.54 7.35 -8.53
C GLU A 78 -7.14 8.75 -9.01
N THR A 79 -7.47 9.80 -8.24
CA THR A 79 -7.35 11.18 -8.71
C THR A 79 -5.93 11.69 -8.75
N LEU A 80 -5.04 11.25 -7.84
CA LEU A 80 -3.65 11.70 -7.84
C LEU A 80 -2.89 11.22 -9.08
N PRO A 81 -2.85 9.92 -9.44
CA PRO A 81 -2.23 9.51 -10.69
C PRO A 81 -2.83 10.19 -11.92
N LEU A 82 -4.18 10.33 -11.97
CA LEU A 82 -4.88 11.02 -13.05
C LEU A 82 -4.46 12.49 -13.22
N SER A 83 -4.09 13.15 -12.12
CA SER A 83 -3.63 14.54 -12.16
C SER A 83 -2.17 14.69 -12.64
N ILE A 84 -1.39 13.60 -12.61
CA ILE A 84 0.04 13.62 -12.91
C ILE A 84 0.32 13.06 -14.31
N CYS A 85 -0.32 11.94 -14.67
CA CYS A 85 0.03 11.18 -15.87
C CYS A 85 -1.18 10.52 -16.55
N ALA A 86 -0.91 9.89 -17.70
CA ALA A 86 -1.90 9.03 -18.34
C ALA A 86 -2.20 7.80 -17.45
N THR A 87 -3.49 7.45 -17.30
CA THR A 87 -3.89 6.32 -16.47
C THR A 87 -4.86 5.41 -17.23
N THR A 88 -4.85 4.12 -16.87
CA THR A 88 -5.85 3.14 -17.31
C THR A 88 -6.46 2.48 -16.07
N GLY A 89 -7.79 2.55 -15.96
CA GLY A 89 -8.53 1.82 -14.92
C GLY A 89 -8.77 0.37 -15.34
N VAL A 90 -8.55 -0.58 -14.44
CA VAL A 90 -8.95 -1.99 -14.59
C VAL A 90 -10.01 -2.29 -13.55
N ALA A 91 -11.22 -2.60 -14.03
CA ALA A 91 -12.37 -2.74 -13.15
C ALA A 91 -12.43 -4.12 -12.49
N LEU A 92 -12.67 -4.15 -11.18
CA LEU A 92 -13.10 -5.37 -10.51
C LEU A 92 -14.49 -5.77 -11.03
N ARG A 93 -14.68 -7.05 -11.29
CA ARG A 93 -15.92 -7.56 -11.90
C ARG A 93 -16.95 -7.92 -10.83
N GLU A 94 -17.94 -7.07 -10.63
CA GLU A 94 -19.01 -7.29 -9.65
C GLU A 94 -19.70 -8.65 -9.83
N ARG A 95 -20.03 -9.01 -11.06
CA ARG A 95 -20.71 -10.27 -11.39
C ARG A 95 -19.87 -11.50 -11.08
N GLU A 96 -18.56 -11.35 -10.92
CA GLU A 96 -17.59 -12.36 -10.54
C GLU A 96 -17.13 -12.16 -9.09
N ASN A 97 -18.01 -11.65 -8.24
CA ASN A 97 -17.70 -11.37 -6.83
C ASN A 97 -16.48 -10.46 -6.67
N TRP A 98 -16.42 -9.39 -7.46
CA TRP A 98 -15.34 -8.40 -7.45
C TRP A 98 -13.96 -9.02 -7.74
N ALA A 99 -13.91 -9.99 -8.63
CA ALA A 99 -12.65 -10.58 -9.05
C ALA A 99 -11.78 -9.57 -9.81
N LEU A 100 -10.48 -9.66 -9.57
CA LEU A 100 -9.46 -9.00 -10.39
C LEU A 100 -9.02 -9.95 -11.49
N ASP A 101 -9.15 -9.50 -12.72
CA ASP A 101 -8.64 -10.22 -13.88
C ASP A 101 -7.21 -9.76 -14.20
N VAL A 102 -6.24 -10.65 -14.06
CA VAL A 102 -4.82 -10.34 -14.30
C VAL A 102 -4.54 -10.18 -15.80
N ASP A 103 -5.30 -10.82 -16.67
CA ASP A 103 -5.16 -10.64 -18.13
C ASP A 103 -5.59 -9.24 -18.53
N GLU A 104 -6.63 -8.68 -17.91
CA GLU A 104 -7.01 -7.26 -18.11
C GLU A 104 -5.92 -6.30 -17.62
N LEU A 105 -5.26 -6.60 -16.48
CA LEU A 105 -4.10 -5.83 -16.05
C LEU A 105 -2.99 -5.87 -17.10
N HIS A 106 -2.69 -7.06 -17.64
CA HIS A 106 -1.67 -7.23 -18.67
C HIS A 106 -1.99 -6.43 -19.94
N VAL A 107 -3.24 -6.48 -20.40
CA VAL A 107 -3.70 -5.71 -21.58
C VAL A 107 -3.66 -4.20 -21.35
N ALA A 108 -3.89 -3.76 -20.12
CA ALA A 108 -3.85 -2.33 -19.75
C ALA A 108 -2.43 -1.73 -19.76
N LEU A 109 -1.39 -2.58 -19.71
CA LEU A 109 -0.01 -2.10 -19.68
C LEU A 109 0.42 -1.49 -21.01
N LYS A 110 1.19 -0.42 -20.91
CA LYS A 110 1.87 0.26 -22.02
C LYS A 110 3.39 0.14 -21.85
N PRO A 111 4.19 0.33 -22.92
CA PRO A 111 5.65 0.25 -22.83
C PRO A 111 6.26 1.22 -21.79
N TYR A 112 5.55 2.28 -21.47
CA TYR A 112 5.96 3.32 -20.51
C TYR A 112 5.16 3.29 -19.20
N THR A 113 4.44 2.18 -18.91
CA THR A 113 3.78 1.99 -17.60
C THR A 113 4.84 1.91 -16.51
N LYS A 114 4.73 2.74 -15.50
CA LYS A 114 5.64 2.78 -14.35
C LYS A 114 5.06 2.20 -13.08
N LEU A 115 3.72 2.24 -12.93
CA LEU A 115 3.04 1.89 -11.69
C LEU A 115 1.77 1.08 -11.95
N ILE A 116 1.56 0.05 -11.13
CA ILE A 116 0.24 -0.54 -10.89
C ILE A 116 -0.14 -0.23 -9.44
N LEU A 117 -1.38 0.23 -9.23
CA LEU A 117 -1.93 0.50 -7.90
C LEU A 117 -3.09 -0.46 -7.62
N ILE A 118 -2.98 -1.17 -6.49
CA ILE A 118 -4.01 -2.09 -5.97
C ILE A 118 -4.37 -1.70 -4.53
N ASN A 119 -5.57 -2.12 -4.07
CA ASN A 119 -5.99 -1.98 -2.68
C ASN A 119 -6.67 -3.28 -2.24
N PHE A 120 -6.02 -4.05 -1.37
CA PHE A 120 -6.59 -5.27 -0.79
C PHE A 120 -6.09 -5.47 0.65
N PRO A 121 -7.02 -5.76 1.61
CA PRO A 121 -8.48 -5.86 1.47
C PRO A 121 -9.09 -4.58 0.90
N HIS A 122 -10.08 -4.74 0.01
CA HIS A 122 -10.52 -3.70 -0.92
C HIS A 122 -11.59 -2.77 -0.34
N ASN A 123 -11.38 -1.48 -0.47
CA ASN A 123 -12.41 -0.47 -0.28
C ASN A 123 -12.91 0.02 -1.67
N PRO A 124 -14.22 -0.06 -2.01
CA PRO A 124 -15.35 -0.24 -1.08
C PRO A 124 -15.94 -1.66 -1.01
N THR A 125 -15.45 -2.65 -1.76
CA THR A 125 -16.16 -3.91 -1.96
C THR A 125 -15.96 -4.94 -0.84
N GLY A 126 -14.93 -4.78 0.01
CA GLY A 126 -14.53 -5.76 1.01
C GLY A 126 -13.85 -7.01 0.41
N LYS A 127 -13.55 -6.99 -0.90
CA LYS A 127 -12.88 -8.12 -1.56
C LYS A 127 -11.48 -8.32 -1.01
N VAL A 128 -11.12 -9.58 -0.82
CA VAL A 128 -9.74 -10.06 -0.71
C VAL A 128 -9.49 -10.95 -1.92
N ILE A 129 -8.42 -10.71 -2.65
CA ILE A 129 -7.98 -11.62 -3.73
C ILE A 129 -7.29 -12.84 -3.13
N ASP A 130 -7.28 -13.93 -3.87
CA ASP A 130 -6.55 -15.11 -3.44
C ASP A 130 -5.04 -14.97 -3.67
N ARG A 131 -4.27 -15.89 -3.07
CA ARG A 131 -2.83 -15.91 -3.16
C ARG A 131 -2.32 -16.07 -4.59
N ALA A 132 -2.99 -16.85 -5.42
CA ALA A 132 -2.58 -17.09 -6.80
C ALA A 132 -2.72 -15.80 -7.64
N THR A 133 -3.84 -15.10 -7.49
CA THR A 133 -4.06 -13.80 -8.14
C THR A 133 -3.02 -12.77 -7.68
N PHE A 134 -2.74 -12.70 -6.38
CA PHE A 134 -1.70 -11.80 -5.84
C PHE A 134 -0.32 -12.10 -6.43
N ASP A 135 0.09 -13.37 -6.41
CA ASP A 135 1.39 -13.79 -6.94
C ASP A 135 1.51 -13.53 -8.45
N ALA A 136 0.41 -13.66 -9.21
CA ALA A 136 0.37 -13.33 -10.63
C ALA A 136 0.55 -11.83 -10.88
N VAL A 137 -0.06 -10.96 -10.07
CA VAL A 137 0.16 -9.50 -10.15
C VAL A 137 1.60 -9.15 -9.85
N VAL A 138 2.19 -9.72 -8.79
CA VAL A 138 3.60 -9.51 -8.44
C VAL A 138 4.53 -9.97 -9.57
N THR A 139 4.24 -11.12 -10.15
CA THR A 139 5.02 -11.68 -11.28
C THR A 139 4.95 -10.76 -12.49
N LEU A 140 3.75 -10.31 -12.85
CA LEU A 140 3.54 -9.36 -13.95
C LEU A 140 4.36 -8.07 -13.76
N CYS A 141 4.32 -7.50 -12.54
CA CYS A 141 5.10 -6.30 -12.21
C CYS A 141 6.61 -6.55 -12.33
N ARG A 142 7.09 -7.69 -11.84
CA ARG A 142 8.52 -8.07 -11.88
C ARG A 142 9.02 -8.25 -13.30
N GLU A 143 8.27 -8.95 -14.14
CA GLU A 143 8.63 -9.17 -15.54
C GLU A 143 8.71 -7.89 -16.37
N ARG A 144 7.91 -6.89 -16.00
CA ARG A 144 7.85 -5.59 -16.67
C ARG A 144 8.68 -4.50 -16.00
N GLY A 145 9.26 -4.77 -14.83
CA GLY A 145 10.01 -3.78 -14.04
C GLY A 145 9.16 -2.62 -13.53
N ILE A 146 7.86 -2.85 -13.28
CA ILE A 146 6.84 -1.86 -12.89
C ILE A 146 6.77 -1.80 -11.37
N TYR A 147 6.65 -0.62 -10.79
CA TYR A 147 6.35 -0.47 -9.36
C TYR A 147 4.93 -0.98 -9.04
N LEU A 148 4.81 -1.71 -7.94
CA LEU A 148 3.52 -2.14 -7.40
C LEU A 148 3.25 -1.38 -6.10
N PHE A 149 2.32 -0.43 -6.15
CA PHE A 149 1.82 0.25 -4.97
C PHE A 149 0.61 -0.49 -4.45
N SER A 150 0.73 -1.06 -3.26
CA SER A 150 -0.33 -1.81 -2.58
C SER A 150 -0.83 -1.00 -1.38
N ASP A 151 -2.05 -0.51 -1.49
CA ASP A 151 -2.75 0.07 -0.35
C ASP A 151 -3.29 -1.07 0.52
N GLU A 152 -2.62 -1.32 1.63
CA GLU A 152 -2.87 -2.41 2.58
C GLU A 152 -3.46 -1.90 3.91
N VAL A 153 -4.09 -0.72 3.90
CA VAL A 153 -4.61 -0.06 5.11
C VAL A 153 -5.64 -0.89 5.88
N TYR A 154 -6.28 -1.86 5.24
CA TYR A 154 -7.23 -2.78 5.87
C TYR A 154 -6.62 -4.13 6.25
N ARG A 155 -5.31 -4.31 6.09
CA ARG A 155 -4.61 -5.50 6.58
C ARG A 155 -4.83 -5.69 8.08
N GLY A 156 -5.07 -6.93 8.49
CA GLY A 156 -5.42 -7.30 9.86
C GLY A 156 -6.92 -7.23 10.18
N LEU A 157 -7.75 -6.83 9.19
CA LEU A 157 -9.21 -6.82 9.29
C LEU A 157 -9.85 -7.95 8.46
N GLU A 158 -9.07 -8.86 7.92
CA GLU A 158 -9.57 -10.05 7.22
C GLU A 158 -10.39 -10.90 8.20
N ARG A 159 -11.54 -11.40 7.73
CA ARG A 159 -12.43 -12.22 8.57
C ARG A 159 -11.84 -13.54 9.01
N ARG A 160 -10.82 -14.02 8.31
CA ARG A 160 -10.10 -15.26 8.57
C ARG A 160 -8.61 -15.04 8.32
N PRO A 161 -7.75 -15.46 9.27
CA PRO A 161 -6.30 -15.25 9.16
C PRO A 161 -5.66 -15.81 7.89
N GLU A 162 -6.18 -16.92 7.38
CA GLU A 162 -5.70 -17.59 6.17
C GLU A 162 -5.93 -16.77 4.88
N LEU A 163 -6.76 -15.73 4.94
CA LEU A 163 -6.96 -14.79 3.82
C LEU A 163 -5.93 -13.68 3.78
N GLN A 164 -5.09 -13.56 4.82
CA GLN A 164 -4.08 -12.53 4.88
C GLN A 164 -2.96 -12.82 3.88
N LEU A 165 -2.79 -11.90 2.94
CA LEU A 165 -1.73 -11.97 1.94
C LEU A 165 -0.38 -11.51 2.51
N PRO A 166 0.75 -11.91 1.94
CA PRO A 166 2.01 -11.22 2.20
C PRO A 166 1.89 -9.75 1.85
N GLN A 167 2.64 -8.91 2.52
CA GLN A 167 2.74 -7.50 2.13
C GLN A 167 3.62 -7.40 0.87
N VAL A 168 3.26 -6.50 -0.05
CA VAL A 168 3.97 -6.40 -1.34
C VAL A 168 5.45 -6.10 -1.16
N ALA A 169 5.80 -5.24 -0.19
CA ALA A 169 7.19 -4.89 0.12
C ALA A 169 8.03 -6.09 0.63
N GLU A 170 7.39 -7.15 1.15
CA GLU A 170 8.09 -8.37 1.59
C GLU A 170 8.50 -9.29 0.43
N VAL A 171 7.82 -9.19 -0.71
CA VAL A 171 7.92 -10.17 -1.79
C VAL A 171 8.35 -9.59 -3.13
N TYR A 172 8.48 -8.27 -3.22
CA TYR A 172 8.84 -7.61 -4.46
C TYR A 172 9.73 -6.38 -4.22
N GLU A 173 10.89 -6.34 -4.88
CA GLU A 173 11.91 -5.30 -4.71
C GLU A 173 11.47 -3.90 -5.16
N ARG A 174 10.41 -3.79 -5.98
CA ARG A 174 9.73 -2.54 -6.36
C ARG A 174 8.31 -2.48 -5.83
N GLY A 175 8.05 -3.22 -4.75
CA GLY A 175 6.79 -3.19 -4.02
C GLY A 175 6.78 -2.08 -2.97
N LEU A 176 5.69 -1.32 -2.92
CA LEU A 176 5.43 -0.34 -1.87
C LEU A 176 4.15 -0.74 -1.15
N SER A 177 4.26 -1.04 0.13
CA SER A 177 3.12 -1.36 1.01
C SER A 177 2.73 -0.14 1.82
N LEU A 178 1.52 0.36 1.62
CA LEU A 178 0.95 1.43 2.44
C LEU A 178 0.13 0.84 3.57
N ASN A 179 0.47 1.17 4.80
CA ASN A 179 -0.28 0.81 5.99
C ASN A 179 -0.65 2.04 6.81
N VAL A 180 -1.63 1.91 7.70
CA VAL A 180 -2.08 3.02 8.54
C VAL A 180 -2.62 2.52 9.88
N MET A 181 -2.44 3.33 10.93
CA MET A 181 -2.92 2.99 12.27
C MET A 181 -4.43 3.25 12.43
N SER A 182 -5.02 4.08 11.60
CA SER A 182 -6.42 4.51 11.71
C SER A 182 -7.46 3.42 11.42
N LYS A 183 -7.09 2.31 10.81
CA LYS A 183 -8.02 1.22 10.47
C LYS A 183 -7.87 0.03 11.43
N ALA A 184 -6.95 -0.87 11.17
CA ALA A 184 -6.78 -2.10 11.97
C ALA A 184 -6.43 -1.84 13.45
N TYR A 185 -5.73 -0.74 13.73
CA TYR A 185 -5.33 -0.39 15.11
C TYR A 185 -6.30 0.57 15.81
N GLY A 186 -7.30 1.11 15.11
CA GLY A 186 -8.29 2.03 15.68
C GLY A 186 -7.70 3.34 16.23
N LEU A 187 -6.59 3.80 15.68
CA LEU A 187 -5.89 5.04 16.05
C LEU A 187 -5.98 6.04 14.88
N PRO A 188 -7.07 6.82 14.82
CA PRO A 188 -7.29 7.78 13.73
C PRO A 188 -6.32 8.96 13.78
#